data_dd1598af1cb3d46d1e0f88021879717a
#
_entry.id   dd1598af1cb3d46d1e0f88021879717a
#
_cell.length_a   1.000
_cell.length_b   1.000
_cell.length_c   1.000
_cell.angle_alpha   90.00
_cell.angle_beta   90.00
_cell.angle_gamma   90.00
#
_symmetry.space_group_name_H-M   'P 1'
#
loop_
_entity.id
_entity.type
_entity.pdbx_description
1 polymer ?
#
loop_
_entity_poly.entity_id
_entity_poly.type
_entity_poly.pdbx_seq_one_letter_code
_entity_poly.pdbx_strand_id
1 'polypeptide(L)'
;MNFNPNAEEAMNLLEGFFYWNGFPKLLGCEIEKDFSKADIALVGLPLAVNPIERTQYLAPRAVRHRSQSYHRSHREFGIDPFQLARIRDFGDVPISTPTIADQAVVDIEKFYARMDAAGAIPFTVGGDHACTLPVLRAIAGPASRRKAPVGIIHFDSHSDSYGDSAGVHCNPGNGFRVGLEEGSIDPKRTVHIGLNGPMVHPNMDDFSRQAGYRMLTLAEIEDIGIPAAIAEIRRVIGDGPVFVTVDLDVLTLSDAPAVADPEAGGLTMREMQKILRSFRGMDVIGGDVVCFVPHLDPSQITALHISAIMHDIVTVMAENVARKNGAA
;
A
#
# COMPACT_ATOMS: atom_id res chain seq x y z
N MET A 1 -11.73 -33.11 21.00
CA MET A 1 -12.87 -33.09 20.10
C MET A 1 -12.52 -33.93 18.88
N ASN A 2 -13.24 -35.01 18.60
CA ASN A 2 -13.05 -35.78 17.38
C ASN A 2 -13.75 -35.00 16.25
N PHE A 3 -12.99 -34.23 15.51
CA PHE A 3 -13.48 -33.59 14.31
C PHE A 3 -13.54 -34.65 13.19
N ASN A 4 -14.72 -35.08 12.86
CA ASN A 4 -14.97 -36.01 11.76
C ASN A 4 -16.06 -35.39 10.86
N PRO A 5 -15.71 -34.43 10.01
CA PRO A 5 -16.67 -33.81 9.10
C PRO A 5 -17.20 -34.87 8.10
N ASN A 6 -18.47 -34.75 7.70
CA ASN A 6 -18.97 -35.50 6.55
C ASN A 6 -18.22 -35.06 5.28
N ALA A 7 -18.35 -35.84 4.18
CA ALA A 7 -17.57 -35.59 2.96
C ALA A 7 -17.83 -34.19 2.35
N GLU A 8 -19.06 -33.67 2.49
CA GLU A 8 -19.44 -32.34 1.98
C GLU A 8 -18.87 -31.22 2.84
N GLU A 9 -18.92 -31.36 4.19
CA GLU A 9 -18.23 -30.43 5.11
C GLU A 9 -16.72 -30.49 4.95
N ALA A 10 -16.15 -31.67 4.69
CA ALA A 10 -14.73 -31.82 4.41
C ALA A 10 -14.36 -31.12 3.10
N MET A 11 -15.14 -31.25 2.03
CA MET A 11 -14.91 -30.57 0.76
C MET A 11 -15.02 -29.04 0.92
N ASN A 12 -16.03 -28.53 1.63
CA ASN A 12 -16.20 -27.10 1.88
C ASN A 12 -15.06 -26.51 2.74
N LEU A 13 -14.58 -27.27 3.73
CA LEU A 13 -13.39 -26.90 4.50
C LEU A 13 -12.13 -26.93 3.63
N LEU A 14 -12.03 -27.89 2.71
CA LEU A 14 -10.89 -28.07 1.84
C LEU A 14 -10.87 -27.01 0.72
N GLU A 15 -12.01 -26.55 0.20
CA GLU A 15 -12.09 -25.47 -0.79
C GLU A 15 -11.50 -24.14 -0.24
N GLY A 16 -11.64 -23.88 1.06
CA GLY A 16 -10.99 -22.76 1.73
C GLY A 16 -9.53 -23.00 2.15
N PHE A 17 -9.08 -24.25 2.16
CA PHE A 17 -7.76 -24.65 2.66
C PHE A 17 -6.75 -24.91 1.54
N PHE A 18 -7.20 -25.29 0.35
CA PHE A 18 -6.31 -25.62 -0.77
C PHE A 18 -6.01 -24.40 -1.64
N TYR A 19 -5.05 -23.56 -1.18
CA TYR A 19 -4.54 -22.40 -1.91
C TYR A 19 -3.81 -22.77 -3.24
N TRP A 20 -3.60 -24.04 -3.52
CA TRP A 20 -3.05 -24.51 -4.79
C TRP A 20 -4.11 -24.76 -5.87
N ASN A 21 -5.40 -24.69 -5.51
CA ASN A 21 -6.51 -24.86 -6.45
C ASN A 21 -7.08 -23.49 -6.89
N GLY A 22 -7.49 -23.44 -8.16
CA GLY A 22 -8.19 -22.28 -8.73
C GLY A 22 -7.26 -21.11 -9.11
N PHE A 23 -7.84 -19.94 -9.26
CA PHE A 23 -7.11 -18.73 -9.64
C PHE A 23 -6.50 -18.08 -8.42
N PRO A 24 -5.22 -17.62 -8.50
CA PRO A 24 -4.59 -16.87 -7.42
C PRO A 24 -5.34 -15.59 -7.09
N LYS A 25 -5.51 -15.31 -5.79
CA LYS A 25 -6.25 -14.18 -5.25
C LYS A 25 -5.44 -13.47 -4.17
N LEU A 26 -5.59 -12.15 -4.05
CA LEU A 26 -4.96 -11.41 -2.96
C LEU A 26 -5.50 -11.89 -1.61
N LEU A 27 -4.63 -12.34 -0.72
CA LEU A 27 -4.95 -12.93 0.59
C LEU A 27 -6.01 -14.04 0.55
N GLY A 28 -6.17 -14.73 -0.59
CA GLY A 28 -7.18 -15.76 -0.77
C GLY A 28 -8.63 -15.26 -0.76
N CYS A 29 -8.87 -13.94 -0.93
CA CYS A 29 -10.21 -13.35 -0.91
C CYS A 29 -11.07 -13.81 -2.07
N GLU A 30 -12.39 -13.76 -1.90
CA GLU A 30 -13.33 -13.91 -3.01
C GLU A 30 -13.14 -12.77 -4.01
N ILE A 31 -13.27 -13.13 -5.32
CA ILE A 31 -13.27 -12.15 -6.40
C ILE A 31 -14.65 -11.50 -6.48
N GLU A 32 -14.69 -10.17 -6.54
CA GLU A 32 -15.91 -9.38 -6.65
C GLU A 32 -15.78 -8.35 -7.78
N LYS A 33 -16.89 -7.87 -8.32
CA LYS A 33 -16.95 -6.84 -9.37
C LYS A 33 -17.80 -5.64 -8.98
N ASP A 34 -18.60 -5.79 -7.95
CA ASP A 34 -19.51 -4.78 -7.42
C ASP A 34 -18.90 -4.17 -6.13
N PHE A 35 -18.39 -2.95 -6.22
CA PHE A 35 -17.76 -2.27 -5.09
C PHE A 35 -18.68 -2.09 -3.87
N SER A 36 -20.01 -2.06 -4.05
CA SER A 36 -20.96 -1.94 -2.95
C SER A 36 -21.00 -3.16 -2.02
N LYS A 37 -20.42 -4.28 -2.47
CA LYS A 37 -20.32 -5.52 -1.70
C LYS A 37 -19.03 -5.66 -0.88
N ALA A 38 -18.19 -4.64 -0.86
CA ALA A 38 -16.96 -4.62 -0.09
C ALA A 38 -16.88 -3.37 0.80
N ASP A 39 -16.26 -3.53 1.95
CA ASP A 39 -15.80 -2.44 2.80
C ASP A 39 -14.35 -2.10 2.45
N ILE A 40 -13.55 -3.15 2.17
CA ILE A 40 -12.15 -3.05 1.74
C ILE A 40 -11.99 -3.78 0.40
N ALA A 41 -11.50 -3.06 -0.60
CA ALA A 41 -11.22 -3.59 -1.92
C ALA A 41 -9.71 -3.82 -2.10
N LEU A 42 -9.31 -5.08 -2.28
CA LEU A 42 -7.94 -5.42 -2.68
C LEU A 42 -7.86 -5.32 -4.21
N VAL A 43 -6.87 -4.59 -4.71
CA VAL A 43 -6.77 -4.27 -6.13
C VAL A 43 -5.34 -4.43 -6.61
N GLY A 44 -5.15 -5.03 -7.78
CA GLY A 44 -3.90 -4.94 -8.52
C GLY A 44 -3.87 -3.71 -9.41
N LEU A 45 -2.75 -2.99 -9.44
CA LEU A 45 -2.56 -1.84 -10.32
C LEU A 45 -1.29 -2.03 -11.15
N PRO A 46 -1.39 -2.65 -12.34
CA PRO A 46 -0.24 -3.01 -13.17
C PRO A 46 0.29 -1.81 -13.98
N LEU A 47 0.76 -0.76 -13.31
CA LEU A 47 1.41 0.40 -13.92
C LEU A 47 2.92 0.33 -13.74
N ALA A 48 3.70 0.57 -14.80
CA ALA A 48 5.16 0.65 -14.72
C ALA A 48 5.67 1.66 -15.77
N VAL A 49 5.80 2.90 -15.35
CA VAL A 49 6.30 4.01 -16.16
C VAL A 49 7.73 4.40 -15.81
N ASN A 50 8.32 3.79 -14.76
CA ASN A 50 9.71 3.95 -14.38
C ASN A 50 10.62 3.67 -15.59
N PRO A 51 11.57 4.56 -15.95
CA PRO A 51 12.45 4.37 -17.09
C PRO A 51 13.50 3.26 -16.88
N ILE A 52 13.85 2.93 -15.63
CA ILE A 52 14.90 1.99 -15.28
C ILE A 52 14.37 0.56 -15.29
N GLU A 53 13.22 0.33 -14.63
CA GLU A 53 12.63 -1.00 -14.48
C GLU A 53 11.12 -0.96 -14.81
N ARG A 54 10.72 -1.71 -15.82
CA ARG A 54 9.33 -1.70 -16.31
C ARG A 54 8.55 -2.99 -16.07
N THR A 55 9.17 -4.01 -15.47
CA THR A 55 8.47 -5.27 -15.21
C THR A 55 7.62 -5.24 -13.94
N GLN A 56 7.64 -4.15 -13.20
CA GLN A 56 6.83 -3.92 -12.02
C GLN A 56 5.32 -4.09 -12.26
N TYR A 57 4.83 -3.89 -13.50
CA TYR A 57 3.41 -4.19 -13.83
C TYR A 57 3.02 -5.65 -13.60
N LEU A 58 3.99 -6.56 -13.45
CA LEU A 58 3.75 -7.96 -13.08
C LEU A 58 3.59 -8.18 -11.59
N ALA A 59 3.87 -7.18 -10.74
CA ALA A 59 3.82 -7.30 -9.29
C ALA A 59 2.46 -7.79 -8.76
N PRO A 60 1.31 -7.26 -9.17
CA PRO A 60 0.01 -7.74 -8.67
C PRO A 60 -0.21 -9.23 -8.89
N ARG A 61 0.21 -9.73 -10.05
CA ARG A 61 0.08 -11.16 -10.41
C ARG A 61 0.96 -12.04 -9.51
N ALA A 62 2.21 -11.64 -9.28
CA ALA A 62 3.14 -12.39 -8.44
C ALA A 62 2.69 -12.40 -6.97
N VAL A 63 2.21 -11.25 -6.47
CA VAL A 63 1.69 -11.14 -5.10
C VAL A 63 0.42 -11.96 -4.91
N ARG A 64 -0.50 -12.02 -5.88
CA ARG A 64 -1.65 -12.93 -5.79
C ARG A 64 -1.21 -14.37 -5.62
N HIS A 65 -0.24 -14.81 -6.41
CA HIS A 65 0.27 -16.17 -6.32
C HIS A 65 0.87 -16.47 -4.93
N ARG A 66 1.58 -15.52 -4.33
CA ARG A 66 2.22 -15.73 -3.02
C ARG A 66 1.26 -15.54 -1.85
N SER A 67 0.40 -14.52 -1.89
CA SER A 67 -0.45 -14.14 -0.77
C SER A 67 -1.68 -15.01 -0.58
N GLN A 68 -2.11 -15.78 -1.60
CA GLN A 68 -3.27 -16.65 -1.47
C GLN A 68 -3.13 -17.72 -0.39
N SER A 69 -1.89 -18.07 -0.01
CA SER A 69 -1.59 -19.01 1.07
C SER A 69 -1.37 -18.34 2.43
N TYR A 70 -1.55 -17.01 2.51
CA TYR A 70 -1.35 -16.27 3.74
C TYR A 70 -2.54 -16.51 4.69
N HIS A 71 -2.27 -16.83 5.94
CA HIS A 71 -3.33 -17.15 6.91
C HIS A 71 -4.13 -15.90 7.28
N ARG A 72 -5.43 -16.08 7.52
CA ARG A 72 -6.38 -14.98 7.72
C ARG A 72 -6.21 -14.28 9.07
N SER A 73 -6.08 -15.05 10.15
CA SER A 73 -6.04 -14.48 11.51
C SER A 73 -4.72 -13.80 11.82
N HIS A 74 -4.79 -12.56 12.30
CA HIS A 74 -3.64 -11.80 12.72
C HIS A 74 -3.19 -12.22 14.12
N ARG A 75 -2.01 -12.82 14.24
CA ARG A 75 -1.51 -13.42 15.49
C ARG A 75 -1.40 -12.40 16.63
N GLU A 76 -0.74 -11.27 16.38
CA GLU A 76 -0.46 -10.24 17.41
C GLU A 76 -1.74 -9.55 17.91
N PHE A 77 -2.72 -9.36 17.02
CA PHE A 77 -3.99 -8.71 17.38
C PHE A 77 -5.03 -9.70 17.89
N GLY A 78 -4.85 -11.00 17.62
CA GLY A 78 -5.78 -12.05 18.03
C GLY A 78 -7.12 -12.00 17.30
N ILE A 79 -7.18 -11.43 16.07
CA ILE A 79 -8.41 -11.22 15.31
C ILE A 79 -8.31 -11.78 13.89
N ASP A 80 -9.46 -12.07 13.29
CA ASP A 80 -9.60 -12.36 11.87
C ASP A 80 -10.22 -11.12 11.18
N PRO A 81 -9.45 -10.34 10.39
CA PRO A 81 -9.96 -9.13 9.74
C PRO A 81 -11.13 -9.41 8.80
N PHE A 82 -11.25 -10.62 8.26
CA PHE A 82 -12.33 -11.01 7.37
C PHE A 82 -13.67 -11.26 8.10
N GLN A 83 -13.64 -11.30 9.43
CA GLN A 83 -14.86 -11.30 10.25
C GLN A 83 -15.29 -9.87 10.63
N LEU A 84 -14.38 -8.90 10.52
CA LEU A 84 -14.60 -7.51 10.87
C LEU A 84 -15.10 -6.66 9.71
N ALA A 85 -14.70 -7.00 8.49
CA ALA A 85 -15.01 -6.25 7.28
C ALA A 85 -15.19 -7.18 6.07
N ARG A 86 -15.98 -6.74 5.10
CA ARG A 86 -16.13 -7.41 3.81
C ARG A 86 -14.92 -7.08 2.93
N ILE A 87 -13.90 -7.94 2.96
CA ILE A 87 -12.66 -7.78 2.19
C ILE A 87 -12.79 -8.61 0.92
N ARG A 88 -12.57 -8.00 -0.27
CA ARG A 88 -12.74 -8.66 -1.57
C ARG A 88 -11.60 -8.30 -2.53
N ASP A 89 -11.21 -9.25 -3.39
CA ASP A 89 -10.26 -9.02 -4.50
C ASP A 89 -11.04 -8.57 -5.75
N PHE A 90 -10.74 -7.38 -6.26
CA PHE A 90 -11.40 -6.81 -7.44
C PHE A 90 -10.62 -7.04 -8.74
N GLY A 91 -9.61 -7.89 -8.71
CA GLY A 91 -8.75 -8.11 -9.86
C GLY A 91 -7.79 -6.94 -10.09
N ASP A 92 -7.40 -6.75 -11.33
CA ASP A 92 -6.51 -5.65 -11.73
C ASP A 92 -7.30 -4.50 -12.34
N VAL A 93 -6.82 -3.27 -12.13
CA VAL A 93 -7.33 -2.10 -12.83
C VAL A 93 -7.16 -2.31 -14.33
N PRO A 94 -8.23 -2.19 -15.13
CA PRO A 94 -8.15 -2.39 -16.58
C PRO A 94 -7.55 -1.15 -17.25
N ILE A 95 -6.22 -1.05 -17.23
CA ILE A 95 -5.48 0.02 -17.90
C ILE A 95 -5.15 -0.39 -19.34
N SER A 96 -5.32 0.56 -20.28
CA SER A 96 -5.12 0.31 -21.70
C SER A 96 -3.64 0.13 -22.06
N THR A 97 -2.76 0.84 -21.36
CA THR A 97 -1.31 0.85 -21.59
C THR A 97 -0.53 0.97 -20.29
N PRO A 98 0.07 -0.13 -19.79
CA PRO A 98 0.71 -0.15 -18.47
C PRO A 98 2.03 0.65 -18.40
N THR A 99 2.53 1.13 -19.53
CA THR A 99 3.83 1.82 -19.64
C THR A 99 3.72 3.26 -20.14
N ILE A 100 2.50 3.78 -20.31
CA ILE A 100 2.24 5.15 -20.77
C ILE A 100 1.37 5.86 -19.73
N ALA A 101 2.01 6.68 -18.89
CA ALA A 101 1.37 7.32 -17.73
C ALA A 101 0.09 8.08 -18.08
N ASP A 102 0.13 8.99 -19.05
CA ASP A 102 -0.99 9.89 -19.37
C ASP A 102 -2.28 9.15 -19.79
N GLN A 103 -2.13 7.98 -20.40
CA GLN A 103 -3.28 7.14 -20.77
C GLN A 103 -3.76 6.30 -19.60
N ALA A 104 -2.83 5.73 -18.82
CA ALA A 104 -3.13 4.87 -17.68
C ALA A 104 -3.81 5.65 -16.55
N VAL A 105 -3.37 6.88 -16.27
CA VAL A 105 -3.91 7.73 -15.19
C VAL A 105 -5.42 7.90 -15.30
N VAL A 106 -5.93 8.17 -16.51
CA VAL A 106 -7.38 8.35 -16.74
C VAL A 106 -8.18 7.09 -16.41
N ASP A 107 -7.66 5.91 -16.76
CA ASP A 107 -8.32 4.63 -16.47
C ASP A 107 -8.30 4.33 -14.97
N ILE A 108 -7.15 4.62 -14.31
CA ILE A 108 -6.97 4.43 -12.88
C ILE A 108 -7.92 5.33 -12.09
N GLU A 109 -7.95 6.63 -12.38
CA GLU A 109 -8.82 7.58 -11.70
C GLU A 109 -10.30 7.20 -11.84
N LYS A 110 -10.75 6.79 -13.02
CA LYS A 110 -12.13 6.32 -13.23
C LYS A 110 -12.46 5.07 -12.40
N PHE A 111 -11.53 4.13 -12.30
CA PHE A 111 -11.72 2.91 -11.53
C PHE A 111 -11.88 3.22 -10.04
N TYR A 112 -10.94 4.00 -9.47
CA TYR A 112 -10.96 4.33 -8.04
C TYR A 112 -12.07 5.34 -7.67
N ALA A 113 -12.46 6.24 -8.57
CA ALA A 113 -13.61 7.12 -8.35
C ALA A 113 -14.93 6.33 -8.22
N ARG A 114 -15.11 5.26 -9.01
CA ARG A 114 -16.27 4.36 -8.85
C ARG A 114 -16.23 3.61 -7.52
N MET A 115 -15.06 3.20 -7.08
CA MET A 115 -14.86 2.56 -5.78
C MET A 115 -15.16 3.52 -4.63
N ASP A 116 -14.63 4.74 -4.66
CA ASP A 116 -14.89 5.78 -3.67
C ASP A 116 -16.39 6.13 -3.60
N ALA A 117 -17.06 6.26 -4.76
CA ALA A 117 -18.50 6.51 -4.83
C ALA A 117 -19.33 5.39 -4.17
N ALA A 118 -18.90 4.14 -4.26
CA ALA A 118 -19.53 3.00 -3.61
C ALA A 118 -19.20 2.89 -2.10
N GLY A 119 -18.23 3.65 -1.60
CA GLY A 119 -17.83 3.67 -0.19
C GLY A 119 -16.78 2.64 0.22
N ALA A 120 -16.28 1.84 -0.71
CA ALA A 120 -15.20 0.90 -0.44
C ALA A 120 -13.85 1.64 -0.33
N ILE A 121 -12.99 1.20 0.57
CA ILE A 121 -11.64 1.75 0.73
C ILE A 121 -10.60 0.82 0.09
N PRO A 122 -9.61 1.35 -0.66
CA PRO A 122 -8.67 0.53 -1.40
C PRO A 122 -7.48 0.06 -0.57
N PHE A 123 -7.02 -1.17 -0.81
CA PHE A 123 -5.63 -1.56 -0.65
C PHE A 123 -5.10 -2.04 -1.99
N THR A 124 -4.06 -1.39 -2.47
CA THR A 124 -3.52 -1.62 -3.82
C THR A 124 -2.18 -2.35 -3.77
N VAL A 125 -2.03 -3.40 -4.58
CA VAL A 125 -0.72 -3.90 -4.96
C VAL A 125 -0.37 -3.25 -6.29
N GLY A 126 0.52 -2.26 -6.25
CA GLY A 126 0.89 -1.46 -7.41
C GLY A 126 2.01 -2.06 -8.25
N GLY A 127 2.36 -1.35 -9.28
CA GLY A 127 3.60 -1.48 -10.04
C GLY A 127 4.67 -0.54 -9.46
N ASP A 128 5.01 0.54 -10.18
CA ASP A 128 5.88 1.59 -9.66
C ASP A 128 5.11 2.65 -8.83
N HIS A 129 5.84 3.60 -8.20
CA HIS A 129 5.23 4.58 -7.30
C HIS A 129 4.34 5.64 -7.98
N ALA A 130 4.35 5.74 -9.32
CA ALA A 130 3.39 6.56 -10.05
C ALA A 130 1.93 6.08 -9.86
N CYS A 131 1.74 4.87 -9.35
CA CYS A 131 0.43 4.31 -8.99
C CYS A 131 -0.33 5.17 -7.96
N THR A 132 0.38 5.75 -6.99
CA THR A 132 -0.22 6.36 -5.79
C THR A 132 -0.96 7.66 -6.08
N LEU A 133 -0.41 8.53 -6.94
CA LEU A 133 -1.02 9.82 -7.25
C LEU A 133 -2.45 9.72 -7.82
N PRO A 134 -2.74 8.92 -8.89
CA PRO A 134 -4.10 8.82 -9.42
C PRO A 134 -5.07 8.15 -8.45
N VAL A 135 -4.61 7.27 -7.58
CA VAL A 135 -5.43 6.72 -6.47
C VAL A 135 -5.82 7.84 -5.50
N LEU A 136 -4.85 8.64 -5.04
CA LEU A 136 -5.09 9.76 -4.14
C LEU A 136 -6.06 10.79 -4.74
N ARG A 137 -5.91 11.15 -6.02
CA ARG A 137 -6.86 12.05 -6.71
C ARG A 137 -8.30 11.54 -6.64
N ALA A 138 -8.50 10.24 -6.77
CA ALA A 138 -9.82 9.64 -6.76
C ALA A 138 -10.45 9.57 -5.36
N ILE A 139 -9.66 9.32 -4.30
CA ILE A 139 -10.20 9.05 -2.94
C ILE A 139 -10.01 10.23 -1.96
N ALA A 140 -9.12 11.18 -2.25
CA ALA A 140 -8.75 12.29 -1.36
C ALA A 140 -8.74 13.67 -2.04
N GLY A 141 -8.71 13.71 -3.36
CA GLY A 141 -8.70 14.97 -4.11
C GLY A 141 -10.01 15.74 -4.07
N PRO A 142 -10.06 16.97 -4.60
CA PRO A 142 -11.27 17.79 -4.65
C PRO A 142 -12.47 17.12 -5.34
N ALA A 143 -12.22 16.19 -6.28
CA ALA A 143 -13.24 15.43 -6.99
C ALA A 143 -13.74 14.19 -6.24
N SER A 144 -13.06 13.77 -5.18
CA SER A 144 -13.44 12.60 -4.38
C SER A 144 -14.73 12.86 -3.56
N ARG A 145 -15.34 11.79 -3.08
CA ARG A 145 -16.45 11.86 -2.13
C ARG A 145 -16.06 12.62 -0.86
N ARG A 146 -14.85 12.53 -0.44
CA ARG A 146 -14.30 13.19 0.76
C ARG A 146 -14.11 14.69 0.57
N LYS A 147 -13.76 15.14 -0.63
CA LYS A 147 -13.51 16.56 -1.01
C LYS A 147 -12.52 17.29 -0.10
N ALA A 148 -11.58 16.55 0.47
CA ALA A 148 -10.60 17.06 1.41
C ALA A 148 -9.27 16.31 1.27
N PRO A 149 -8.14 16.98 1.56
CA PRO A 149 -6.84 16.32 1.61
C PRO A 149 -6.78 15.32 2.77
N VAL A 150 -5.85 14.37 2.65
CA VAL A 150 -5.59 13.34 3.67
C VAL A 150 -4.15 13.39 4.14
N GLY A 151 -3.90 12.88 5.34
CA GLY A 151 -2.54 12.63 5.81
C GLY A 151 -1.89 11.48 5.04
N ILE A 152 -0.57 11.50 4.95
CA ILE A 152 0.20 10.45 4.27
C ILE A 152 1.22 9.85 5.23
N ILE A 153 1.24 8.54 5.33
CA ILE A 153 2.36 7.78 5.89
C ILE A 153 3.07 7.13 4.71
N HIS A 154 4.24 7.64 4.38
CA HIS A 154 5.03 7.24 3.23
C HIS A 154 6.31 6.56 3.69
N PHE A 155 6.43 5.27 3.44
CA PHE A 155 7.64 4.48 3.64
C PHE A 155 8.40 4.40 2.32
N ASP A 156 9.64 4.88 2.32
CA ASP A 156 10.45 4.96 1.10
C ASP A 156 11.89 5.37 1.45
N SER A 157 12.86 4.89 0.70
CA SER A 157 14.22 5.45 0.72
C SER A 157 14.29 6.84 0.08
N HIS A 158 13.30 7.21 -0.73
CA HIS A 158 13.22 8.46 -1.48
C HIS A 158 12.07 9.34 -0.97
N SER A 159 12.10 10.64 -1.31
CA SER A 159 11.01 11.55 -0.91
C SER A 159 9.87 11.61 -1.93
N ASP A 160 10.08 11.15 -3.14
CA ASP A 160 9.14 11.17 -4.28
C ASP A 160 8.34 12.47 -4.42
N SER A 161 9.03 13.58 -4.10
CA SER A 161 8.52 14.94 -4.15
C SER A 161 9.32 15.82 -5.10
N TYR A 162 9.91 15.21 -6.13
CA TYR A 162 10.76 15.87 -7.11
C TYR A 162 9.92 16.63 -8.15
N GLY A 163 10.58 17.27 -9.11
CA GLY A 163 9.91 17.95 -10.22
C GLY A 163 9.48 16.98 -11.33
N ASP A 164 8.83 17.52 -12.33
CA ASP A 164 8.51 16.77 -13.54
C ASP A 164 9.79 16.25 -14.21
N SER A 165 9.75 14.99 -14.64
CA SER A 165 10.85 14.36 -15.36
C SER A 165 10.50 14.29 -16.84
N ALA A 166 11.33 14.92 -17.69
CA ALA A 166 11.17 14.91 -19.15
C ALA A 166 9.76 15.31 -19.65
N GLY A 167 9.07 16.19 -18.93
CA GLY A 167 7.71 16.65 -19.25
C GLY A 167 6.61 15.66 -18.88
N VAL A 168 6.93 14.60 -18.14
CA VAL A 168 5.94 13.64 -17.61
C VAL A 168 5.46 14.13 -16.27
N HIS A 169 4.19 14.53 -16.21
CA HIS A 169 3.57 15.10 -15.00
C HIS A 169 3.22 14.06 -13.93
N CYS A 170 2.95 12.81 -14.29
CA CYS A 170 2.75 11.70 -13.37
C CYS A 170 3.90 10.70 -13.53
N ASN A 171 4.87 10.73 -12.63
CA ASN A 171 6.02 9.84 -12.62
C ASN A 171 6.27 9.30 -11.19
N PRO A 172 7.08 8.24 -11.02
CA PRO A 172 7.29 7.64 -9.71
C PRO A 172 7.85 8.62 -8.65
N GLY A 173 8.69 9.55 -9.08
CA GLY A 173 9.40 10.45 -8.17
C GLY A 173 8.69 11.78 -7.86
N ASN A 174 7.42 12.02 -8.23
CA ASN A 174 6.78 13.31 -8.00
C ASN A 174 5.39 13.26 -7.38
N GLY A 175 4.91 12.08 -7.03
CA GLY A 175 3.53 11.88 -6.57
C GLY A 175 3.13 12.75 -5.39
N PHE A 176 4.02 12.95 -4.42
CA PHE A 176 3.71 13.73 -3.21
C PHE A 176 3.80 15.24 -3.42
N ARG A 177 4.62 15.69 -4.37
CA ARG A 177 4.61 17.09 -4.81
C ARG A 177 3.31 17.43 -5.52
N VAL A 178 2.98 16.69 -6.56
CA VAL A 178 1.78 16.95 -7.36
C VAL A 178 0.51 16.79 -6.53
N GLY A 179 0.43 15.76 -5.69
CA GLY A 179 -0.71 15.52 -4.80
C GLY A 179 -0.95 16.66 -3.81
N LEU A 180 0.11 17.34 -3.33
CA LEU A 180 -0.02 18.55 -2.52
C LEU A 180 -0.52 19.74 -3.36
N GLU A 181 0.11 19.98 -4.51
CA GLU A 181 -0.22 21.11 -5.39
C GLU A 181 -1.69 21.03 -5.88
N GLU A 182 -2.23 19.81 -6.03
CA GLU A 182 -3.63 19.53 -6.42
C GLU A 182 -4.61 19.44 -5.24
N GLY A 183 -4.15 19.53 -4.00
CA GLY A 183 -4.98 19.51 -2.81
C GLY A 183 -5.50 18.14 -2.37
N SER A 184 -4.81 17.06 -2.73
CA SER A 184 -5.10 15.70 -2.27
C SER A 184 -4.37 15.34 -0.98
N ILE A 185 -3.27 16.03 -0.66
CA ILE A 185 -2.37 15.76 0.47
C ILE A 185 -2.40 16.91 1.47
N ASP A 186 -2.53 16.59 2.77
CA ASP A 186 -2.36 17.53 3.87
C ASP A 186 -0.87 17.55 4.31
N PRO A 187 -0.13 18.64 4.05
CA PRO A 187 1.31 18.68 4.33
C PRO A 187 1.63 18.62 5.82
N LYS A 188 0.73 19.08 6.69
CA LYS A 188 0.93 19.06 8.14
C LYS A 188 0.73 17.68 8.75
N ARG A 189 0.15 16.77 7.98
CA ARG A 189 -0.16 15.39 8.36
C ARG A 189 0.49 14.38 7.42
N THR A 190 1.66 14.75 6.86
CA THR A 190 2.45 13.90 5.98
C THR A 190 3.81 13.60 6.62
N VAL A 191 4.19 12.34 6.63
CA VAL A 191 5.48 11.85 7.11
C VAL A 191 6.11 10.91 6.09
N HIS A 192 7.36 11.22 5.69
CA HIS A 192 8.25 10.32 4.96
C HIS A 192 9.09 9.54 5.96
N ILE A 193 9.22 8.23 5.80
CA ILE A 193 9.84 7.32 6.77
C ILE A 193 10.86 6.45 6.06
N GLY A 194 12.10 6.50 6.51
CA GLY A 194 13.16 5.61 6.03
C GLY A 194 14.07 6.22 4.98
N LEU A 195 13.93 7.53 4.70
CA LEU A 195 14.77 8.24 3.73
C LEU A 195 16.26 7.90 3.93
N ASN A 196 16.91 7.40 2.89
CA ASN A 196 18.24 6.83 2.94
C ASN A 196 18.94 6.94 1.57
N GLY A 197 20.23 6.64 1.53
CA GLY A 197 21.01 6.61 0.30
C GLY A 197 21.54 7.96 -0.17
N PRO A 198 22.29 7.97 -1.30
CA PRO A 198 22.84 9.18 -1.89
C PRO A 198 21.79 9.97 -2.66
N MET A 199 21.97 11.26 -2.73
CA MET A 199 21.14 12.17 -3.53
C MET A 199 21.89 12.64 -4.78
N VAL A 200 21.19 12.85 -5.89
CA VAL A 200 21.78 13.42 -7.11
C VAL A 200 22.36 14.80 -6.85
N HIS A 201 21.70 15.58 -5.98
CA HIS A 201 22.21 16.85 -5.47
C HIS A 201 21.61 17.16 -4.08
N PRO A 202 22.26 17.96 -3.25
CA PRO A 202 21.88 18.14 -1.84
C PRO A 202 20.51 18.79 -1.61
N ASN A 203 19.90 19.37 -2.63
CA ASN A 203 18.63 20.10 -2.53
C ASN A 203 17.42 19.26 -3.02
N MET A 204 17.57 17.96 -3.26
CA MET A 204 16.48 17.14 -3.79
C MET A 204 15.26 17.13 -2.89
N ASP A 205 15.44 17.19 -1.58
CA ASP A 205 14.36 17.15 -0.59
C ASP A 205 13.82 18.54 -0.19
N ASP A 206 14.29 19.62 -0.81
CA ASP A 206 13.92 20.98 -0.41
C ASP A 206 12.41 21.23 -0.53
N PHE A 207 11.77 20.65 -1.54
CA PHE A 207 10.32 20.75 -1.67
C PHE A 207 9.60 20.17 -0.45
N SER A 208 9.92 18.93 -0.05
CA SER A 208 9.31 18.29 1.12
C SER A 208 9.52 19.08 2.41
N ARG A 209 10.72 19.63 2.61
CA ARG A 209 11.03 20.49 3.77
C ARG A 209 10.21 21.77 3.75
N GLN A 210 10.14 22.46 2.61
CA GLN A 210 9.40 23.72 2.44
C GLN A 210 7.89 23.50 2.53
N ALA A 211 7.38 22.39 2.05
CA ALA A 211 5.98 21.99 2.19
C ALA A 211 5.58 21.71 3.65
N GLY A 212 6.56 21.45 4.51
CA GLY A 212 6.33 21.13 5.92
C GLY A 212 6.09 19.64 6.19
N TYR A 213 6.47 18.77 5.27
CA TYR A 213 6.45 17.33 5.48
C TYR A 213 7.43 16.92 6.57
N ARG A 214 7.03 16.01 7.45
CA ARG A 214 7.95 15.41 8.42
C ARG A 214 8.80 14.36 7.72
N MET A 215 10.09 14.52 7.77
CA MET A 215 11.05 13.61 7.15
C MET A 215 11.80 12.86 8.25
N LEU A 216 11.52 11.58 8.41
CA LEU A 216 12.23 10.66 9.30
C LEU A 216 13.24 9.88 8.46
N THR A 217 14.48 10.32 8.45
CA THR A 217 15.57 9.61 7.80
C THR A 217 15.87 8.30 8.54
N LEU A 218 16.45 7.33 7.85
CA LEU A 218 16.88 6.07 8.48
C LEU A 218 17.85 6.37 9.66
N ALA A 219 18.81 7.27 9.47
CA ALA A 219 19.76 7.66 10.52
C ALA A 219 19.04 8.24 11.75
N GLU A 220 18.04 9.11 11.56
CA GLU A 220 17.27 9.64 12.69
C GLU A 220 16.49 8.52 13.40
N ILE A 221 15.90 7.58 12.66
CA ILE A 221 15.17 6.43 13.23
C ILE A 221 16.13 5.55 14.07
N GLU A 222 17.35 5.33 13.59
CA GLU A 222 18.38 4.61 14.34
C GLU A 222 18.74 5.31 15.63
N ASP A 223 18.92 6.64 15.61
CA ASP A 223 19.29 7.44 16.77
C ASP A 223 18.20 7.47 17.85
N ILE A 224 16.90 7.64 17.45
CA ILE A 224 15.79 7.78 18.41
C ILE A 224 15.14 6.45 18.78
N GLY A 225 15.31 5.44 17.94
CA GLY A 225 14.70 4.13 18.06
C GLY A 225 13.24 4.05 17.61
N ILE A 226 12.81 2.86 17.26
CA ILE A 226 11.45 2.58 16.71
C ILE A 226 10.30 3.10 17.61
N PRO A 227 10.34 2.98 18.96
CA PRO A 227 9.25 3.51 19.79
C PRO A 227 9.07 5.03 19.66
N ALA A 228 10.17 5.79 19.59
CA ALA A 228 10.09 7.23 19.45
C ALA A 228 9.69 7.64 18.01
N ALA A 229 10.15 6.92 17.00
CA ALA A 229 9.70 7.11 15.63
C ALA A 229 8.17 6.88 15.50
N ILE A 230 7.63 5.82 16.11
CA ILE A 230 6.18 5.57 16.19
C ILE A 230 5.43 6.73 16.85
N ALA A 231 5.94 7.23 17.99
CA ALA A 231 5.31 8.35 18.68
C ALA A 231 5.28 9.62 17.81
N GLU A 232 6.36 9.87 17.07
CA GLU A 232 6.46 11.01 16.15
C GLU A 232 5.50 10.85 14.95
N ILE A 233 5.42 9.69 14.34
CA ILE A 233 4.46 9.40 13.27
C ILE A 233 3.04 9.68 13.75
N ARG A 234 2.66 9.14 14.90
CA ARG A 234 1.33 9.36 15.46
C ARG A 234 1.04 10.82 15.78
N ARG A 235 2.04 11.56 16.29
CA ARG A 235 1.94 13.00 16.57
C ARG A 235 1.65 13.80 15.29
N VAL A 236 2.36 13.50 14.20
CA VAL A 236 2.20 14.20 12.91
C VAL A 236 0.85 13.87 12.28
N ILE A 237 0.49 12.60 12.23
CA ILE A 237 -0.74 12.15 11.56
C ILE A 237 -2.00 12.57 12.34
N GLY A 238 -1.99 12.51 13.68
CA GLY A 238 -3.18 12.82 14.48
C GLY A 238 -4.37 11.91 14.19
N ASP A 239 -5.59 12.39 14.43
CA ASP A 239 -6.82 11.58 14.42
C ASP A 239 -7.55 11.57 13.06
N GLY A 240 -7.09 12.31 12.05
CA GLY A 240 -7.79 12.41 10.78
C GLY A 240 -7.48 11.25 9.82
N PRO A 241 -8.16 11.21 8.65
CA PRO A 241 -7.96 10.19 7.65
C PRO A 241 -6.54 10.18 7.11
N VAL A 242 -5.97 8.97 6.92
CA VAL A 242 -4.61 8.77 6.46
C VAL A 242 -4.54 7.68 5.39
N PHE A 243 -3.70 7.89 4.39
CA PHE A 243 -3.31 6.89 3.41
C PHE A 243 -1.90 6.37 3.73
N VAL A 244 -1.71 5.06 3.65
CA VAL A 244 -0.41 4.42 3.91
C VAL A 244 0.15 3.91 2.59
N THR A 245 1.31 4.40 2.19
CA THR A 245 2.00 3.95 0.98
C THR A 245 3.37 3.40 1.35
N VAL A 246 3.72 2.27 0.75
CA VAL A 246 4.95 1.55 1.02
C VAL A 246 5.70 1.28 -0.27
N ASP A 247 6.77 2.05 -0.51
CA ASP A 247 7.80 1.62 -1.43
C ASP A 247 8.66 0.56 -0.74
N LEU A 248 8.90 -0.54 -1.42
CA LEU A 248 9.63 -1.66 -0.85
C LEU A 248 11.13 -1.40 -0.69
N ASP A 249 11.67 -0.39 -1.36
CA ASP A 249 13.07 -0.02 -1.25
C ASP A 249 13.44 0.57 0.12
N VAL A 250 12.43 0.97 0.92
CA VAL A 250 12.62 1.31 2.33
C VAL A 250 13.18 0.16 3.17
N LEU A 251 12.99 -1.08 2.72
CA LEU A 251 13.47 -2.26 3.42
C LEU A 251 14.92 -2.60 3.08
N THR A 252 15.59 -3.26 4.02
CA THR A 252 16.92 -3.83 3.74
C THR A 252 16.85 -4.79 2.55
N LEU A 253 17.92 -4.85 1.75
CA LEU A 253 18.01 -5.78 0.62
C LEU A 253 17.98 -7.26 1.04
N SER A 254 18.26 -7.57 2.29
CA SER A 254 18.07 -8.93 2.82
C SER A 254 16.58 -9.30 2.97
N ASP A 255 15.73 -8.31 3.22
CA ASP A 255 14.28 -8.49 3.38
C ASP A 255 13.53 -8.24 2.08
N ALA A 256 13.95 -7.28 1.26
CA ALA A 256 13.35 -6.98 -0.04
C ALA A 256 14.40 -6.90 -1.16
N PRO A 257 14.95 -8.04 -1.62
CA PRO A 257 15.96 -8.03 -2.68
C PRO A 257 15.42 -7.65 -4.06
N ALA A 258 14.12 -7.68 -4.25
CA ALA A 258 13.48 -7.53 -5.56
C ALA A 258 12.73 -6.19 -5.68
N VAL A 259 13.47 -5.09 -5.65
CA VAL A 259 12.95 -3.72 -5.77
C VAL A 259 13.62 -2.98 -6.93
N ALA A 260 13.03 -1.89 -7.39
CA ALA A 260 13.48 -1.18 -8.58
C ALA A 260 14.70 -0.30 -8.33
N ASP A 261 14.67 0.52 -7.32
CA ASP A 261 15.71 1.52 -6.99
C ASP A 261 16.28 1.24 -5.59
N PRO A 262 17.06 0.14 -5.43
CA PRO A 262 17.49 -0.31 -4.11
C PRO A 262 18.56 0.60 -3.51
N GLU A 263 18.40 0.91 -2.21
CA GLU A 263 19.39 1.62 -1.42
C GLU A 263 20.08 0.70 -0.40
N ALA A 264 21.33 1.03 -0.08
CA ALA A 264 22.08 0.28 0.94
C ALA A 264 21.59 0.67 2.35
N GLY A 265 21.27 -0.31 3.17
CA GLY A 265 20.65 -0.09 4.49
C GLY A 265 19.16 -0.41 4.44
N GLY A 266 18.35 0.41 5.10
CA GLY A 266 16.89 0.26 5.14
C GLY A 266 16.37 -0.33 6.46
N LEU A 267 15.06 -0.26 6.65
CA LEU A 267 14.37 -0.88 7.77
C LEU A 267 14.35 -2.40 7.61
N THR A 268 14.51 -3.13 8.71
CA THR A 268 14.20 -4.56 8.69
C THR A 268 12.69 -4.77 8.62
N MET A 269 12.25 -5.90 8.08
CA MET A 269 10.82 -6.25 8.08
C MET A 269 10.21 -6.31 9.50
N ARG A 270 11.01 -6.62 10.52
CA ARG A 270 10.55 -6.61 11.92
C ARG A 270 10.27 -5.20 12.44
N GLU A 271 11.10 -4.23 12.08
CA GLU A 271 10.88 -2.81 12.42
C GLU A 271 9.67 -2.27 11.66
N MET A 272 9.57 -2.55 10.36
CA MET A 272 8.40 -2.24 9.55
C MET A 272 7.11 -2.76 10.19
N GLN A 273 7.05 -4.03 10.56
CA GLN A 273 5.87 -4.61 11.21
C GLN A 273 5.53 -3.96 12.55
N LYS A 274 6.53 -3.58 13.35
CA LYS A 274 6.27 -2.84 14.61
C LYS A 274 5.62 -1.49 14.33
N ILE A 275 6.10 -0.78 13.30
CA ILE A 275 5.54 0.51 12.91
C ILE A 275 4.12 0.34 12.36
N LEU A 276 3.90 -0.56 11.39
CA LEU A 276 2.58 -0.82 10.79
C LEU A 276 1.52 -1.21 11.84
N ARG A 277 1.86 -2.11 12.75
CA ARG A 277 0.95 -2.57 13.82
C ARG A 277 0.64 -1.47 14.83
N SER A 278 1.51 -0.46 14.96
CA SER A 278 1.23 0.72 15.78
C SER A 278 0.14 1.62 15.23
N PHE A 279 -0.26 1.47 13.96
CA PHE A 279 -1.34 2.24 13.33
C PHE A 279 -2.74 1.81 13.79
N ARG A 280 -2.83 0.78 14.60
CA ARG A 280 -4.08 0.37 15.23
C ARG A 280 -4.77 1.56 15.91
N GLY A 281 -6.04 1.77 15.58
CA GLY A 281 -6.84 2.90 16.05
C GLY A 281 -6.76 4.17 15.17
N MET A 282 -5.82 4.26 14.22
CA MET A 282 -5.80 5.35 13.23
C MET A 282 -6.90 5.20 12.18
N ASP A 283 -7.33 6.31 11.58
CA ASP A 283 -8.29 6.29 10.47
C ASP A 283 -7.60 6.01 9.13
N VAL A 284 -7.10 4.79 8.95
CA VAL A 284 -6.51 4.35 7.68
C VAL A 284 -7.63 4.14 6.66
N ILE A 285 -7.65 4.98 5.63
CA ILE A 285 -8.69 5.02 4.59
C ILE A 285 -8.28 4.37 3.28
N GLY A 286 -7.09 3.86 3.21
CA GLY A 286 -6.51 3.18 2.06
C GLY A 286 -5.02 3.00 2.22
N GLY A 287 -4.44 2.23 1.32
CA GLY A 287 -3.00 2.04 1.25
C GLY A 287 -2.57 1.35 -0.04
N ASP A 288 -1.27 1.35 -0.26
CA ASP A 288 -0.66 0.58 -1.33
C ASP A 288 0.73 0.03 -0.93
N VAL A 289 1.20 -0.88 -1.76
CA VAL A 289 2.58 -1.38 -1.76
C VAL A 289 3.06 -1.41 -3.21
N VAL A 290 4.24 -0.84 -3.46
CA VAL A 290 4.74 -0.54 -4.81
C VAL A 290 6.20 -0.96 -4.99
N CYS A 291 6.71 -0.86 -6.21
CA CYS A 291 8.10 -1.02 -6.62
C CYS A 291 8.66 -2.46 -6.52
N PHE A 292 7.78 -3.47 -6.49
CA PHE A 292 8.18 -4.88 -6.55
C PHE A 292 8.56 -5.30 -7.98
N VAL A 293 9.71 -5.96 -8.11
CA VAL A 293 10.28 -6.47 -9.37
C VAL A 293 10.28 -8.01 -9.35
N PRO A 294 9.20 -8.67 -9.80
CA PRO A 294 9.01 -10.12 -9.59
C PRO A 294 10.09 -11.04 -10.11
N HIS A 295 10.75 -10.69 -11.22
CA HIS A 295 11.80 -11.54 -11.82
C HIS A 295 13.09 -11.55 -10.99
N LEU A 296 13.28 -10.60 -10.07
CA LEU A 296 14.39 -10.54 -9.12
C LEU A 296 14.09 -11.30 -7.82
N ASP A 297 12.89 -11.89 -7.66
CA ASP A 297 12.45 -12.60 -6.44
C ASP A 297 12.27 -14.12 -6.61
N PRO A 298 13.30 -14.87 -7.03
CA PRO A 298 13.17 -16.31 -7.24
C PRO A 298 12.87 -17.08 -5.93
N SER A 299 13.24 -16.51 -4.79
CA SER A 299 12.97 -17.06 -3.46
C SER A 299 11.58 -16.71 -2.92
N GLN A 300 10.87 -15.78 -3.55
CA GLN A 300 9.59 -15.20 -3.10
C GLN A 300 9.65 -14.56 -1.71
N ILE A 301 10.82 -14.08 -1.27
CA ILE A 301 10.99 -13.38 0.01
C ILE A 301 10.29 -12.03 -0.04
N THR A 302 10.53 -11.23 -1.09
CA THR A 302 9.90 -9.93 -1.27
C THR A 302 8.36 -10.08 -1.36
N ALA A 303 7.88 -11.01 -2.16
CA ALA A 303 6.44 -11.28 -2.28
C ALA A 303 5.81 -11.77 -0.96
N LEU A 304 6.55 -12.52 -0.12
CA LEU A 304 6.11 -12.89 1.22
C LEU A 304 5.98 -11.65 2.12
N HIS A 305 6.96 -10.75 2.09
CA HIS A 305 6.93 -9.53 2.91
C HIS A 305 5.81 -8.58 2.46
N ILE A 306 5.55 -8.45 1.16
CA ILE A 306 4.36 -7.75 0.65
C ILE A 306 3.08 -8.35 1.23
N SER A 307 2.96 -9.68 1.27
CA SER A 307 1.80 -10.34 1.84
C SER A 307 1.60 -10.02 3.32
N ALA A 308 2.70 -9.92 4.08
CA ALA A 308 2.68 -9.53 5.49
C ALA A 308 2.32 -8.05 5.69
N ILE A 309 2.91 -7.14 4.89
CA ILE A 309 2.59 -5.69 4.90
C ILE A 309 1.11 -5.48 4.60
N MET A 310 0.62 -6.10 3.52
CA MET A 310 -0.80 -6.06 3.13
C MET A 310 -1.70 -6.56 4.26
N HIS A 311 -1.36 -7.69 4.88
CA HIS A 311 -2.15 -8.27 5.97
C HIS A 311 -2.16 -7.36 7.21
N ASP A 312 -1.02 -6.79 7.63
CA ASP A 312 -0.94 -5.86 8.77
C ASP A 312 -1.79 -4.60 8.51
N ILE A 313 -1.67 -3.96 7.33
CA ILE A 313 -2.43 -2.73 7.00
C ILE A 313 -3.92 -3.03 6.85
N VAL A 314 -4.29 -4.09 6.11
CA VAL A 314 -5.70 -4.49 5.91
C VAL A 314 -6.36 -4.85 7.24
N THR A 315 -5.62 -5.43 8.20
CA THR A 315 -6.14 -5.72 9.52
C THR A 315 -6.48 -4.43 10.29
N VAL A 316 -5.60 -3.42 10.24
CA VAL A 316 -5.88 -2.08 10.83
C VAL A 316 -7.09 -1.42 10.16
N MET A 317 -7.19 -1.50 8.84
CA MET A 317 -8.35 -0.98 8.09
C MET A 317 -9.65 -1.69 8.50
N ALA A 318 -9.62 -3.01 8.66
CA ALA A 318 -10.80 -3.80 9.06
C ALA A 318 -11.29 -3.44 10.48
N GLU A 319 -10.39 -3.27 11.45
CA GLU A 319 -10.76 -2.77 12.78
C GLU A 319 -11.38 -1.36 12.71
N ASN A 320 -10.84 -0.49 11.84
CA ASN A 320 -11.37 0.84 11.65
C ASN A 320 -12.80 0.82 11.06
N VAL A 321 -13.03 -0.05 10.06
CA VAL A 321 -14.38 -0.28 9.49
C VAL A 321 -15.34 -0.79 10.58
N ALA A 322 -14.96 -1.81 11.34
CA ALA A 322 -15.79 -2.35 12.42
C ALA A 322 -16.15 -1.30 13.46
N ARG A 323 -15.17 -0.50 13.89
CA ARG A 323 -15.38 0.61 14.84
C ARG A 323 -16.37 1.66 14.32
N LYS A 324 -16.26 2.06 13.04
CA LYS A 324 -17.19 3.02 12.41
C LYS A 324 -18.60 2.47 12.28
N ASN A 325 -18.74 1.14 12.15
CA ASN A 325 -20.02 0.44 12.07
C ASN A 325 -20.62 0.11 13.45
N GLY A 326 -19.98 0.51 14.55
CA GLY A 326 -20.47 0.26 15.91
C GLY A 326 -20.32 -1.19 16.40
N ALA A 327 -19.44 -1.98 15.76
CA ALA A 327 -19.20 -3.38 16.07
C ALA A 327 -17.94 -3.60 16.96
N ALA A 328 -17.41 -2.55 17.58
CA ALA A 328 -16.22 -2.60 18.44
C ALA A 328 -16.57 -2.60 19.92
#